data_e92de570e6e4c830340be51fe955472a
#
_entry.id   e92de570e6e4c830340be51fe955472a
#
_cell.length_a   1.000
_cell.length_b   1.000
_cell.length_c   1.000
_cell.angle_alpha   90.00
_cell.angle_beta   90.00
_cell.angle_gamma   90.00
#
_symmetry.space_group_name_H-M   'P 1'
#
loop_
_entity.id
_entity.type
_entity.pdbx_description
1 polymer ?
#
loop_
_entity_poly.entity_id
_entity_poly.type
_entity_poly.pdbx_seq_one_letter_code
_entity_poly.pdbx_strand_id
1 'polypeptide(L)'
;MPSVGFYGVRGSCPCSDPALKRYGGSTASVTVDPGDGSPPVLLDLGTGSRRMGEALLHRFFPGATLPEGAPPRDEHEPPVEPPVHGTIRLRLSAFVTHMHFDHVQGLPFFGPVLRPDVHLDIYGPVQDGSLADAFSEFVQPPYFPVGVGELPAEVGFFELGDGGIVQVGSSVVKAREVPHIGRTLGYRIEVGGVSVAYLGDHQAPAHEGRVIPHVTEAALELAEGVDLLVHDAQYTDAEFAVKAHWGHSTIGYAIEVARQAGARQLALFHHDPTHTDDMLDRLALAAADLAGSSLPVIMAAEDMMLDLAPGGPPPASCRPIPALARRST
;
A
#
# COMPACT_ATOMS: atom_id res chain seq x y z
N MET A 1 -1.13 14.45 -14.56
CA MET A 1 -2.04 14.74 -13.43
C MET A 1 -1.78 13.67 -12.39
N PRO A 2 -1.59 14.02 -11.11
CA PRO A 2 -1.36 13.06 -10.06
C PRO A 2 -2.51 12.06 -9.92
N SER A 3 -2.20 10.81 -9.53
CA SER A 3 -3.22 9.78 -9.34
C SER A 3 -2.82 8.76 -8.27
N VAL A 4 -3.81 8.10 -7.69
CA VAL A 4 -3.62 7.02 -6.72
C VAL A 4 -4.17 5.72 -7.32
N GLY A 5 -3.31 4.69 -7.39
CA GLY A 5 -3.67 3.37 -7.92
C GLY A 5 -3.70 2.33 -6.80
N PHE A 6 -4.77 1.53 -6.74
CA PHE A 6 -4.96 0.46 -5.76
C PHE A 6 -4.73 -0.90 -6.43
N TYR A 7 -3.74 -1.65 -5.99
CA TYR A 7 -3.38 -2.98 -6.52
C TYR A 7 -3.67 -4.11 -5.54
N GLY A 8 -3.85 -3.77 -4.28
CA GLY A 8 -4.27 -4.67 -3.21
C GLY A 8 -4.91 -3.86 -2.10
N VAL A 9 -6.04 -4.32 -1.59
CA VAL A 9 -6.90 -3.58 -0.64
C VAL A 9 -7.36 -4.43 0.54
N ARG A 10 -7.01 -5.73 0.56
CA ARG A 10 -7.36 -6.65 1.65
C ARG A 10 -6.40 -6.50 2.82
N GLY A 11 -6.94 -6.65 4.01
CA GLY A 11 -6.18 -6.75 5.24
C GLY A 11 -5.82 -8.19 5.60
N SER A 12 -4.82 -8.34 6.42
CA SER A 12 -4.37 -9.53 7.14
C SER A 12 -3.95 -10.73 6.28
N CYS A 13 -4.68 -11.09 5.22
CA CYS A 13 -4.29 -12.19 4.34
C CYS A 13 -4.89 -12.07 2.93
N PRO A 14 -4.21 -12.61 1.91
CA PRO A 14 -4.77 -12.67 0.57
C PRO A 14 -5.93 -13.66 0.48
N CYS A 15 -6.91 -13.33 -0.34
CA CYS A 15 -8.13 -14.12 -0.53
C CYS A 15 -8.36 -14.44 -2.02
N SER A 16 -8.87 -15.65 -2.31
CA SER A 16 -9.15 -16.08 -3.69
C SER A 16 -10.60 -16.54 -3.92
N ASP A 17 -11.54 -16.13 -3.05
CA ASP A 17 -12.94 -16.50 -3.13
C ASP A 17 -13.64 -15.77 -4.28
N PRO A 18 -14.53 -16.46 -5.06
CA PRO A 18 -15.38 -15.82 -6.07
C PRO A 18 -16.25 -14.67 -5.54
N ALA A 19 -16.61 -14.67 -4.25
CA ALA A 19 -17.39 -13.62 -3.60
C ALA A 19 -16.60 -12.33 -3.31
N LEU A 20 -15.29 -12.28 -3.66
CA LEU A 20 -14.39 -11.16 -3.39
C LEU A 20 -13.82 -10.52 -4.67
N LYS A 21 -14.36 -10.86 -5.85
CA LYS A 21 -13.77 -10.47 -7.14
C LYS A 21 -13.90 -9.00 -7.49
N ARG A 22 -14.95 -8.32 -7.01
CA ARG A 22 -15.22 -6.91 -7.36
C ARG A 22 -14.29 -5.95 -6.62
N TYR A 23 -14.03 -6.23 -5.35
CA TYR A 23 -13.10 -5.44 -4.56
C TYR A 23 -11.68 -6.01 -4.60
N GLY A 24 -11.53 -7.29 -4.91
CA GLY A 24 -10.25 -7.97 -5.00
C GLY A 24 -9.84 -8.67 -3.70
N GLY A 25 -8.82 -9.52 -3.80
CA GLY A 25 -8.33 -10.35 -2.71
C GLY A 25 -6.84 -10.18 -2.40
N SER A 26 -6.13 -9.30 -3.10
CA SER A 26 -4.72 -9.03 -2.83
C SER A 26 -4.54 -8.06 -1.67
N THR A 27 -3.46 -8.24 -0.90
CA THR A 27 -3.15 -7.43 0.26
C THR A 27 -2.44 -6.13 -0.11
N ALA A 28 -2.31 -5.24 0.86
CA ALA A 28 -1.96 -3.82 0.77
C ALA A 28 -0.86 -3.49 -0.26
N SER A 29 -1.22 -2.76 -1.30
CA SER A 29 -0.28 -2.27 -2.32
C SER A 29 -0.91 -1.09 -3.08
N VAL A 30 -0.36 0.10 -2.90
CA VAL A 30 -0.90 1.34 -3.45
C VAL A 30 0.21 2.14 -4.14
N THR A 31 -0.12 2.92 -5.16
CA THR A 31 0.80 3.87 -5.79
C THR A 31 0.27 5.28 -5.70
N VAL A 32 1.17 6.25 -5.50
CA VAL A 32 0.89 7.68 -5.71
C VAL A 32 1.75 8.14 -6.88
N ASP A 33 1.13 8.35 -8.02
CA ASP A 33 1.79 8.73 -9.28
C ASP A 33 1.80 10.26 -9.41
N PRO A 34 2.97 10.89 -9.65
CA PRO A 34 3.07 12.33 -9.85
C PRO A 34 2.44 12.82 -11.15
N GLY A 35 2.26 11.95 -12.14
CA GLY A 35 1.67 12.29 -13.44
C GLY A 35 2.55 13.12 -14.35
N ASP A 36 3.84 13.26 -14.04
CA ASP A 36 4.86 13.99 -14.81
C ASP A 36 5.78 13.06 -15.63
N GLY A 37 5.51 11.74 -15.60
CA GLY A 37 6.30 10.72 -16.28
C GLY A 37 7.33 10.03 -15.40
N SER A 38 7.66 10.59 -14.22
CA SER A 38 8.54 9.94 -13.25
C SER A 38 7.88 8.72 -12.60
N PRO A 39 8.67 7.84 -11.95
CA PRO A 39 8.14 6.71 -11.21
C PRO A 39 7.24 7.14 -10.04
N PRO A 40 6.18 6.38 -9.75
CA PRO A 40 5.32 6.63 -8.59
C PRO A 40 6.02 6.31 -7.27
N VAL A 41 5.54 6.89 -6.19
CA VAL A 41 5.78 6.42 -4.82
C VAL A 41 4.96 5.15 -4.62
N LEU A 42 5.60 4.07 -4.13
CA LEU A 42 4.94 2.81 -3.81
C LEU A 42 4.67 2.75 -2.31
N LEU A 43 3.48 2.32 -1.92
CA LEU A 43 3.04 2.18 -0.52
C LEU A 43 2.67 0.73 -0.28
N ASP A 44 3.39 0.10 0.61
CA ASP A 44 3.38 -1.33 0.92
C ASP A 44 3.68 -2.29 -0.25
N LEU A 45 4.17 -3.46 0.09
CA LEU A 45 4.58 -4.52 -0.82
C LEU A 45 3.85 -5.84 -0.48
N GLY A 46 2.54 -5.75 -0.24
CA GLY A 46 1.67 -6.92 -0.10
C GLY A 46 1.52 -7.69 -1.41
N THR A 47 0.61 -8.64 -1.46
CA THR A 47 0.45 -9.50 -2.66
C THR A 47 -0.02 -8.74 -3.91
N GLY A 48 -0.64 -7.56 -3.74
CA GLY A 48 -0.98 -6.65 -4.84
C GLY A 48 0.23 -6.12 -5.60
N SER A 49 1.42 -6.12 -4.98
CA SER A 49 2.67 -5.67 -5.61
C SER A 49 3.04 -6.47 -6.87
N ARG A 50 2.61 -7.73 -6.99
CA ARG A 50 2.76 -8.49 -8.23
C ARG A 50 2.11 -7.77 -9.43
N ARG A 51 0.87 -7.33 -9.28
CA ARG A 51 0.14 -6.59 -10.32
C ARG A 51 0.67 -5.16 -10.50
N MET A 52 1.04 -4.53 -9.40
CA MET A 52 1.72 -3.23 -9.42
C MET A 52 3.02 -3.30 -10.24
N GLY A 53 3.82 -4.34 -10.04
CA GLY A 53 5.04 -4.59 -10.80
C GLY A 53 4.77 -4.80 -12.29
N GLU A 54 3.72 -5.55 -12.66
CA GLU A 54 3.32 -5.73 -14.06
C GLU A 54 2.97 -4.38 -14.73
N ALA A 55 2.22 -3.52 -14.03
CA ALA A 55 1.85 -2.19 -14.53
C ALA A 55 3.09 -1.29 -14.73
N LEU A 56 4.02 -1.29 -13.77
CA LEU A 56 5.27 -0.54 -13.86
C LEU A 56 6.16 -1.03 -14.98
N LEU A 57 6.32 -2.34 -15.13
CA LEU A 57 7.11 -2.92 -16.24
C LEU A 57 6.49 -2.58 -17.60
N HIS A 58 5.18 -2.66 -17.73
CA HIS A 58 4.50 -2.25 -18.96
C HIS A 58 4.73 -0.78 -19.30
N ARG A 59 4.76 0.10 -18.28
CA ARG A 59 4.97 1.55 -18.46
C ARG A 59 6.40 1.90 -18.81
N PHE A 60 7.38 1.38 -18.05
CA PHE A 60 8.77 1.80 -18.14
C PHE A 60 9.64 0.91 -19.03
N PHE A 61 9.17 -0.29 -19.36
CA PHE A 61 9.83 -1.25 -20.22
C PHE A 61 8.85 -1.79 -21.29
N PRO A 62 8.27 -0.93 -22.15
CA PRO A 62 7.30 -1.37 -23.14
C PRO A 62 7.94 -2.42 -24.07
N GLY A 63 7.26 -3.55 -24.24
CA GLY A 63 7.72 -4.68 -25.06
C GLY A 63 8.71 -5.62 -24.38
N ALA A 64 9.16 -5.36 -23.15
CA ALA A 64 9.95 -6.33 -22.41
C ALA A 64 9.02 -7.47 -21.91
N THR A 65 9.39 -8.71 -22.21
CA THR A 65 8.87 -9.88 -21.51
C THR A 65 9.57 -10.00 -20.16
N LEU A 66 8.87 -10.42 -19.12
CA LEU A 66 9.54 -10.90 -17.91
C LEU A 66 10.48 -12.03 -18.33
N PRO A 67 11.71 -12.13 -17.77
CA PRO A 67 12.52 -13.29 -17.97
C PRO A 67 11.66 -14.51 -17.67
N GLU A 68 11.59 -15.48 -18.60
CA GLU A 68 11.04 -16.79 -18.27
C GLU A 68 11.81 -17.26 -17.03
N GLY A 69 11.07 -17.68 -15.99
CA GLY A 69 11.64 -18.01 -14.69
C GLY A 69 12.89 -18.85 -14.86
N ALA A 70 13.94 -18.52 -14.11
CA ALA A 70 15.17 -19.31 -14.12
C ALA A 70 14.79 -20.79 -13.92
N PRO A 71 15.36 -21.71 -14.68
CA PRO A 71 15.10 -23.13 -14.50
C PRO A 71 15.39 -23.51 -13.04
N PRO A 72 14.65 -24.48 -12.46
CA PRO A 72 14.92 -24.92 -11.11
C PRO A 72 16.41 -25.30 -11.00
N ARG A 73 17.08 -24.73 -10.01
CA ARG A 73 18.49 -25.02 -9.75
C ARG A 73 18.66 -26.48 -9.28
N ASP A 74 19.74 -27.09 -9.75
CA ASP A 74 20.24 -28.31 -9.14
C ASP A 74 20.83 -27.95 -7.75
N GLU A 75 20.52 -28.73 -6.72
CA GLU A 75 21.04 -28.53 -5.33
C GLU A 75 22.58 -28.51 -5.24
N HIS A 76 23.26 -28.86 -6.33
CA HIS A 76 24.71 -28.92 -6.43
C HIS A 76 25.32 -27.81 -7.30
N GLU A 77 24.53 -26.89 -7.82
CA GLU A 77 25.06 -25.72 -8.53
C GLU A 77 25.74 -24.73 -7.58
N PRO A 78 26.91 -24.21 -7.96
CA PRO A 78 27.59 -23.19 -7.14
C PRO A 78 26.69 -21.94 -7.00
N PRO A 79 26.87 -21.18 -5.90
CA PRO A 79 26.16 -19.91 -5.72
C PRO A 79 26.30 -19.06 -7.00
N VAL A 80 25.18 -18.46 -7.43
CA VAL A 80 25.23 -17.51 -8.57
C VAL A 80 26.07 -16.33 -8.11
N GLU A 81 27.05 -15.95 -8.94
CA GLU A 81 27.71 -14.66 -8.73
C GLU A 81 26.64 -13.57 -8.73
N PRO A 82 26.73 -12.60 -7.79
CA PRO A 82 25.76 -11.51 -7.73
C PRO A 82 25.69 -10.84 -9.13
N PRO A 83 24.49 -10.50 -9.59
CA PRO A 83 24.33 -9.95 -10.93
C PRO A 83 25.25 -8.72 -11.08
N VAL A 84 26.00 -8.65 -12.16
CA VAL A 84 26.72 -7.44 -12.54
C VAL A 84 25.64 -6.41 -12.88
N HIS A 85 25.41 -5.45 -11.98
CA HIS A 85 24.43 -4.41 -12.19
C HIS A 85 24.83 -3.59 -13.42
N GLY A 86 23.97 -3.60 -14.42
CA GLY A 86 24.08 -2.75 -15.61
C GLY A 86 23.76 -1.29 -15.29
N THR A 87 23.68 -0.45 -16.31
CA THR A 87 23.18 0.91 -16.13
C THR A 87 21.74 0.89 -15.62
N ILE A 88 21.50 1.42 -14.45
CA ILE A 88 20.16 1.52 -13.87
C ILE A 88 19.25 2.37 -14.75
N ARG A 89 18.17 1.79 -15.23
CA ARG A 89 17.16 2.42 -16.09
C ARG A 89 15.93 2.90 -15.33
N LEU A 90 15.62 2.24 -14.21
CA LEU A 90 14.47 2.57 -13.39
C LEU A 90 14.86 2.56 -11.91
N ARG A 91 14.59 3.67 -11.22
CA ARG A 91 14.67 3.75 -9.76
C ARG A 91 13.27 3.82 -9.20
N LEU A 92 12.96 2.97 -8.23
CA LEU A 92 11.68 2.90 -7.52
C LEU A 92 11.92 3.15 -6.03
N SER A 93 10.93 3.72 -5.36
CA SER A 93 10.93 3.91 -3.90
C SER A 93 9.63 3.36 -3.32
N ALA A 94 9.76 2.38 -2.44
CA ALA A 94 8.67 1.76 -1.70
C ALA A 94 8.72 2.18 -0.23
N PHE A 95 7.59 2.54 0.33
CA PHE A 95 7.42 2.94 1.72
C PHE A 95 6.52 1.90 2.39
N VAL A 96 7.11 1.08 3.25
CA VAL A 96 6.43 0.03 3.98
C VAL A 96 5.94 0.57 5.32
N THR A 97 4.66 0.41 5.62
CA THR A 97 4.07 0.91 6.86
C THR A 97 4.61 0.16 8.08
N HIS A 98 4.73 -1.15 7.99
CA HIS A 98 5.24 -2.03 9.03
C HIS A 98 5.56 -3.44 8.47
N MET A 99 6.02 -4.35 9.32
CA MET A 99 6.53 -5.65 8.89
C MET A 99 5.52 -6.79 9.00
N HIS A 100 4.21 -6.53 9.15
CA HIS A 100 3.22 -7.60 9.03
C HIS A 100 3.23 -8.18 7.60
N PHE A 101 2.97 -9.48 7.54
CA PHE A 101 3.24 -10.26 6.33
C PHE A 101 2.42 -9.79 5.12
N ASP A 102 1.21 -9.35 5.33
CA ASP A 102 0.31 -8.82 4.28
C ASP A 102 0.77 -7.47 3.68
N HIS A 103 1.76 -6.80 4.29
CA HIS A 103 2.36 -5.57 3.77
C HIS A 103 3.73 -5.79 3.09
N VAL A 104 4.35 -6.97 3.23
CA VAL A 104 5.73 -7.20 2.76
C VAL A 104 5.92 -8.45 1.91
N GLN A 105 5.03 -9.45 2.01
CA GLN A 105 5.19 -10.77 1.39
C GLN A 105 5.27 -10.76 -0.14
N GLY A 106 4.85 -9.69 -0.77
CA GLY A 106 4.84 -9.58 -2.23
C GLY A 106 6.17 -9.19 -2.85
N LEU A 107 7.17 -8.74 -2.07
CA LEU A 107 8.47 -8.33 -2.58
C LEU A 107 9.11 -9.34 -3.55
N PRO A 108 9.19 -10.65 -3.25
CA PRO A 108 9.81 -11.62 -4.15
C PRO A 108 9.06 -11.81 -5.48
N PHE A 109 7.79 -11.41 -5.53
CA PHE A 109 6.91 -11.50 -6.70
C PHE A 109 6.69 -10.16 -7.41
N PHE A 110 7.33 -9.11 -6.93
CA PHE A 110 7.30 -7.78 -7.52
C PHE A 110 8.20 -7.77 -8.77
N GLY A 111 7.61 -7.89 -9.95
CA GLY A 111 8.33 -8.09 -11.22
C GLY A 111 9.57 -7.22 -11.45
N PRO A 112 9.60 -5.92 -11.06
CA PRO A 112 10.80 -5.08 -11.17
C PRO A 112 12.04 -5.63 -10.47
N VAL A 113 11.93 -6.36 -9.33
CA VAL A 113 13.11 -6.92 -8.62
C VAL A 113 13.80 -8.05 -9.40
N LEU A 114 13.15 -8.59 -10.43
CA LEU A 114 13.70 -9.61 -11.32
C LEU A 114 14.53 -9.02 -12.47
N ARG A 115 14.85 -7.73 -12.43
CA ARG A 115 15.59 -7.02 -13.48
C ARG A 115 16.87 -6.39 -12.96
N PRO A 116 18.03 -6.67 -13.58
CA PRO A 116 19.31 -6.12 -13.13
C PRO A 116 19.50 -4.62 -13.46
N ASP A 117 18.60 -4.02 -14.26
CA ASP A 117 18.60 -2.60 -14.61
C ASP A 117 17.57 -1.79 -13.79
N VAL A 118 17.07 -2.37 -12.67
CA VAL A 118 16.20 -1.72 -11.71
C VAL A 118 16.91 -1.55 -10.37
N HIS A 119 16.67 -0.41 -9.74
CA HIS A 119 17.06 -0.11 -8.35
C HIS A 119 15.80 0.16 -7.55
N LEU A 120 15.64 -0.52 -6.42
CA LEU A 120 14.51 -0.39 -5.51
C LEU A 120 14.99 0.03 -4.12
N ASP A 121 14.65 1.24 -3.70
CA ASP A 121 14.83 1.71 -2.33
C ASP A 121 13.59 1.39 -1.51
N ILE A 122 13.73 0.62 -0.42
CA ILE A 122 12.66 0.28 0.51
C ILE A 122 12.87 1.07 1.80
N TYR A 123 11.92 1.94 2.11
CA TYR A 123 11.84 2.71 3.34
C TYR A 123 10.84 2.06 4.29
N GLY A 124 11.15 1.97 5.58
CA GLY A 124 10.24 1.40 6.57
C GLY A 124 10.60 1.78 8.00
N PRO A 125 9.78 1.39 9.00
CA PRO A 125 10.03 1.71 10.39
C PRO A 125 11.29 1.02 10.91
N VAL A 126 11.97 1.68 11.85
CA VAL A 126 13.08 1.10 12.60
C VAL A 126 12.63 -0.18 13.30
N GLN A 127 13.39 -1.26 13.17
CA GLN A 127 13.15 -2.56 13.79
C GLN A 127 14.09 -2.82 14.96
N ASP A 128 13.94 -3.96 15.67
CA ASP A 128 14.89 -4.45 16.67
C ASP A 128 16.15 -5.12 16.05
N GLY A 129 16.46 -4.80 14.85
CA GLY A 129 17.55 -5.16 13.97
C GLY A 129 17.49 -4.20 12.81
N SER A 130 18.11 -4.50 11.70
CA SER A 130 17.95 -3.68 10.49
C SER A 130 16.68 -4.06 9.72
N LEU A 131 16.14 -3.10 8.95
CA LEU A 131 15.05 -3.37 8.02
C LEU A 131 15.46 -4.44 6.99
N ALA A 132 16.73 -4.47 6.58
CA ALA A 132 17.28 -5.49 5.70
C ALA A 132 17.23 -6.88 6.34
N ASP A 133 17.56 -7.01 7.63
CA ASP A 133 17.48 -8.28 8.35
C ASP A 133 16.03 -8.78 8.40
N ALA A 134 15.07 -7.90 8.73
CA ALA A 134 13.66 -8.23 8.78
C ALA A 134 13.13 -8.77 7.44
N PHE A 135 13.48 -8.16 6.31
CA PHE A 135 13.14 -8.70 5.00
C PHE A 135 13.87 -10.01 4.69
N SER A 136 15.12 -10.16 5.12
CA SER A 136 15.91 -11.37 4.90
C SER A 136 15.39 -12.57 5.69
N GLU A 137 14.65 -12.36 6.79
CA GLU A 137 14.08 -13.44 7.58
C GLU A 137 13.08 -14.30 6.78
N PHE A 138 12.33 -13.72 5.86
CA PHE A 138 11.34 -14.48 5.08
C PHE A 138 11.70 -14.61 3.59
N VAL A 139 12.62 -13.79 3.06
CA VAL A 139 13.13 -13.92 1.69
C VAL A 139 14.45 -14.68 1.71
N GLN A 140 14.39 -15.94 2.09
CA GLN A 140 15.52 -16.88 2.12
C GLN A 140 15.02 -18.33 2.30
N PRO A 141 15.83 -19.35 1.97
CA PRO A 141 15.50 -20.74 2.31
C PRO A 141 15.27 -20.92 3.83
N PRO A 142 14.30 -21.73 4.26
CA PRO A 142 13.42 -22.58 3.44
C PRO A 142 12.15 -21.89 2.94
N TYR A 143 11.91 -20.62 3.27
CA TYR A 143 10.64 -19.91 2.96
C TYR A 143 10.59 -19.42 1.51
N PHE A 144 11.74 -19.04 0.96
CA PHE A 144 11.89 -18.64 -0.42
C PHE A 144 13.19 -19.23 -1.01
N PRO A 145 13.25 -19.56 -2.31
CA PRO A 145 14.40 -20.31 -2.87
C PRO A 145 15.70 -19.51 -2.94
N VAL A 146 15.65 -18.19 -2.87
CA VAL A 146 16.82 -17.29 -2.94
C VAL A 146 16.72 -16.23 -1.85
N GLY A 147 17.86 -15.67 -1.43
CA GLY A 147 17.92 -14.54 -0.51
C GLY A 147 17.68 -13.20 -1.19
N VAL A 148 17.39 -12.17 -0.40
CA VAL A 148 17.19 -10.79 -0.91
C VAL A 148 18.39 -10.32 -1.75
N GLY A 149 19.62 -10.61 -1.30
CA GLY A 149 20.86 -10.24 -2.01
C GLY A 149 21.12 -11.00 -3.32
N GLU A 150 20.32 -12.03 -3.63
CA GLU A 150 20.38 -12.78 -4.89
C GLU A 150 19.32 -12.31 -5.89
N LEU A 151 18.44 -11.35 -5.50
CA LEU A 151 17.51 -10.74 -6.45
C LEU A 151 18.28 -9.96 -7.52
N PRO A 152 17.88 -10.03 -8.80
CA PRO A 152 18.58 -9.34 -9.89
C PRO A 152 18.64 -7.81 -9.75
N ALA A 153 17.64 -7.18 -9.16
CA ALA A 153 17.64 -5.74 -8.91
C ALA A 153 18.57 -5.38 -7.74
N GLU A 154 19.10 -4.17 -7.77
CA GLU A 154 19.75 -3.56 -6.61
C GLU A 154 18.66 -3.13 -5.60
N VAL A 155 18.65 -3.72 -4.39
CA VAL A 155 17.67 -3.40 -3.35
C VAL A 155 18.36 -2.73 -2.18
N GLY A 156 17.97 -1.48 -1.89
CA GLY A 156 18.42 -0.71 -0.73
C GLY A 156 17.35 -0.70 0.37
N PHE A 157 17.77 -0.73 1.65
CA PHE A 157 16.88 -0.64 2.79
C PHE A 157 17.23 0.57 3.65
N PHE A 158 16.22 1.38 3.99
CA PHE A 158 16.37 2.63 4.70
C PHE A 158 15.35 2.74 5.83
N GLU A 159 15.84 2.89 7.03
CA GLU A 159 14.98 3.02 8.21
C GLU A 159 14.49 4.47 8.35
N LEU A 160 13.18 4.60 8.61
CA LEU A 160 12.54 5.88 8.92
C LEU A 160 12.04 5.88 10.37
N GLY A 161 12.36 6.96 11.07
CA GLY A 161 11.76 7.26 12.37
C GLY A 161 10.54 8.17 12.25
N ASP A 162 9.91 8.43 13.39
CA ASP A 162 8.84 9.43 13.51
C ASP A 162 9.33 10.81 13.06
N GLY A 163 8.56 11.48 12.21
CA GLY A 163 8.92 12.77 11.60
C GLY A 163 9.89 12.68 10.41
N GLY A 164 10.25 11.47 9.95
CA GLY A 164 11.13 11.27 8.79
C GLY A 164 10.55 11.89 7.52
N ILE A 165 11.41 12.51 6.70
CA ILE A 165 11.04 13.14 5.42
C ILE A 165 11.95 12.62 4.33
N VAL A 166 11.39 12.18 3.21
CA VAL A 166 12.12 11.68 2.03
C VAL A 166 11.64 12.38 0.78
N GLN A 167 12.58 12.85 -0.04
CA GLN A 167 12.30 13.38 -1.37
C GLN A 167 12.45 12.27 -2.41
N VAL A 168 11.39 12.01 -3.19
CA VAL A 168 11.37 11.02 -4.27
C VAL A 168 10.92 11.70 -5.56
N GLY A 169 11.86 12.01 -6.43
CA GLY A 169 11.57 12.79 -7.65
C GLY A 169 10.89 14.12 -7.29
N SER A 170 9.70 14.35 -7.84
CA SER A 170 8.86 15.53 -7.54
C SER A 170 7.98 15.36 -6.29
N SER A 171 7.99 14.19 -5.64
CA SER A 171 7.18 13.88 -4.46
C SER A 171 7.95 14.09 -3.17
N VAL A 172 7.28 14.58 -2.12
CA VAL A 172 7.78 14.61 -0.75
C VAL A 172 6.95 13.63 0.09
N VAL A 173 7.62 12.70 0.75
CA VAL A 173 6.99 11.72 1.66
C VAL A 173 7.37 12.07 3.10
N LYS A 174 6.37 12.30 3.95
CA LYS A 174 6.52 12.52 5.39
C LYS A 174 5.98 11.32 6.14
N ALA A 175 6.72 10.83 7.13
CA ALA A 175 6.35 9.69 7.96
C ALA A 175 6.03 10.13 9.39
N ARG A 176 5.00 9.55 9.99
CA ARG A 176 4.72 9.66 11.44
C ARG A 176 4.38 8.29 11.98
N GLU A 177 4.82 8.02 13.20
CA GLU A 177 4.44 6.80 13.91
C GLU A 177 2.97 6.87 14.33
N VAL A 178 2.20 5.83 14.00
CA VAL A 178 0.76 5.74 14.28
C VAL A 178 0.44 4.50 15.12
N PRO A 179 -0.62 4.52 15.93
CA PRO A 179 -1.02 3.37 16.74
C PRO A 179 -1.33 2.14 15.89
N HIS A 180 -0.66 1.05 16.19
CA HIS A 180 -0.91 -0.29 15.68
C HIS A 180 -0.15 -1.32 16.54
N ILE A 181 -0.22 -2.62 16.21
CA ILE A 181 0.58 -3.67 16.84
C ILE A 181 1.97 -3.68 16.21
N GLY A 182 2.99 -3.32 16.99
CA GLY A 182 4.35 -3.09 16.50
C GLY A 182 4.57 -1.66 16.00
N ARG A 183 5.80 -1.37 15.57
CA ARG A 183 6.16 -0.05 15.01
C ARG A 183 5.55 0.13 13.64
N THR A 184 4.71 1.11 13.49
CA THR A 184 3.95 1.36 12.27
C THR A 184 4.01 2.83 11.88
N LEU A 185 4.29 3.09 10.61
CA LEU A 185 4.33 4.43 10.03
C LEU A 185 3.09 4.66 9.17
N GLY A 186 2.47 5.82 9.37
CA GLY A 186 1.61 6.44 8.37
C GLY A 186 2.44 7.37 7.49
N TYR A 187 1.97 7.64 6.29
CA TYR A 187 2.65 8.48 5.31
C TYR A 187 1.77 9.60 4.78
N ARG A 188 2.36 10.79 4.61
CA ARG A 188 1.78 11.89 3.83
C ARG A 188 2.65 12.13 2.60
N ILE A 189 2.04 12.09 1.43
CA ILE A 189 2.69 12.29 0.14
C ILE A 189 2.19 13.61 -0.46
N GLU A 190 3.12 14.53 -0.73
CA GLU A 190 2.84 15.78 -1.43
C GLU A 190 3.45 15.73 -2.82
N VAL A 191 2.63 15.89 -3.87
CA VAL A 191 3.06 15.75 -5.26
C VAL A 191 2.16 16.54 -6.21
N GLY A 192 2.76 17.31 -7.12
CA GLY A 192 2.02 18.00 -8.20
C GLY A 192 0.90 18.92 -7.71
N GLY A 193 1.02 19.47 -6.49
CA GLY A 193 0.02 20.35 -5.86
C GLY A 193 -1.16 19.62 -5.22
N VAL A 194 -1.10 18.29 -5.10
CA VAL A 194 -2.05 17.47 -4.33
C VAL A 194 -1.36 16.79 -3.16
N SER A 195 -2.15 16.38 -2.17
CA SER A 195 -1.68 15.67 -0.99
C SER A 195 -2.51 14.41 -0.73
N VAL A 196 -1.83 13.31 -0.38
CA VAL A 196 -2.43 12.02 -0.06
C VAL A 196 -1.90 11.58 1.30
N ALA A 197 -2.78 11.18 2.23
CA ALA A 197 -2.38 10.49 3.45
C ALA A 197 -2.71 9.00 3.32
N TYR A 198 -1.78 8.16 3.77
CA TYR A 198 -1.90 6.71 3.79
C TYR A 198 -1.72 6.20 5.23
N LEU A 199 -2.80 5.74 5.81
CA LEU A 199 -2.89 5.09 7.12
C LEU A 199 -3.40 3.66 6.87
N GLY A 200 -2.53 2.82 6.26
CA GLY A 200 -2.86 1.46 5.80
C GLY A 200 -3.37 0.60 6.95
N ASP A 201 -2.61 0.58 8.04
CA ASP A 201 -3.00 0.01 9.33
C ASP A 201 -2.94 1.11 10.40
N HIS A 202 -4.05 1.28 11.08
CA HIS A 202 -4.19 2.30 12.11
C HIS A 202 -5.19 1.84 13.17
N GLN A 203 -4.73 1.63 14.40
CA GLN A 203 -5.58 1.18 15.49
C GLN A 203 -6.42 2.30 16.06
N ALA A 204 -7.74 2.16 15.99
CA ALA A 204 -8.64 3.02 16.72
C ALA A 204 -8.46 2.85 18.24
N PRO A 205 -8.35 3.94 19.02
CA PRO A 205 -8.31 3.83 20.48
C PRO A 205 -9.61 3.24 21.01
N ALA A 206 -9.48 2.34 22.01
CA ALA A 206 -10.61 1.58 22.51
C ALA A 206 -10.67 1.57 24.03
N HIS A 207 -11.90 1.54 24.56
CA HIS A 207 -12.19 1.24 25.96
C HIS A 207 -13.36 0.26 26.02
N GLU A 208 -13.20 -0.84 26.73
CA GLU A 208 -14.21 -1.90 26.85
C GLU A 208 -14.81 -2.36 25.51
N GLY A 209 -13.96 -2.53 24.48
CA GLY A 209 -14.37 -2.95 23.14
C GLY A 209 -15.14 -1.90 22.33
N ARG A 210 -15.11 -0.64 22.74
CA ARG A 210 -15.75 0.47 22.02
C ARG A 210 -14.70 1.48 21.59
N VAL A 211 -14.87 2.04 20.41
CA VAL A 211 -14.01 3.12 19.90
C VAL A 211 -14.17 4.36 20.80
N ILE A 212 -13.04 4.94 21.19
CA ILE A 212 -13.02 6.27 21.83
C ILE A 212 -12.90 7.31 20.70
N PRO A 213 -13.71 8.38 20.67
CA PRO A 213 -13.67 9.40 19.64
C PRO A 213 -12.48 10.36 19.86
N HIS A 214 -11.27 9.80 19.93
CA HIS A 214 -10.02 10.53 20.05
C HIS A 214 -9.10 10.15 18.90
N VAL A 215 -8.69 11.15 18.12
CA VAL A 215 -7.74 10.96 17.02
C VAL A 215 -6.36 11.42 17.49
N THR A 216 -5.33 10.61 17.25
CA THR A 216 -3.96 10.94 17.64
C THR A 216 -3.43 12.13 16.84
N GLU A 217 -2.54 12.93 17.46
CA GLU A 217 -1.92 14.07 16.81
C GLU A 217 -1.19 13.67 15.51
N ALA A 218 -0.48 12.54 15.53
CA ALA A 218 0.22 12.03 14.35
C ALA A 218 -0.73 11.74 13.18
N ALA A 219 -1.88 11.10 13.44
CA ALA A 219 -2.87 10.83 12.40
C ALA A 219 -3.51 12.12 11.87
N LEU A 220 -3.81 13.08 12.74
CA LEU A 220 -4.31 14.40 12.34
C LEU A 220 -3.30 15.15 11.49
N GLU A 221 -2.03 15.20 11.90
CA GLU A 221 -0.97 15.89 11.15
C GLU A 221 -0.75 15.31 9.75
N LEU A 222 -0.76 13.98 9.63
CA LEU A 222 -0.65 13.33 8.32
C LEU A 222 -1.85 13.64 7.42
N ALA A 223 -3.05 13.63 7.99
CA ALA A 223 -4.30 13.74 7.25
C ALA A 223 -4.81 15.20 7.09
N GLU A 224 -4.15 16.20 7.70
CA GLU A 224 -4.61 17.58 7.69
C GLU A 224 -4.79 18.12 6.26
N GLY A 225 -6.04 18.41 5.91
CA GLY A 225 -6.45 19.04 4.65
C GLY A 225 -6.06 18.29 3.38
N VAL A 226 -5.78 16.98 3.46
CA VAL A 226 -5.36 16.20 2.28
C VAL A 226 -6.49 16.09 1.25
N ASP A 227 -6.10 15.99 -0.02
CA ASP A 227 -7.03 15.74 -1.11
C ASP A 227 -7.63 14.33 -1.03
N LEU A 228 -6.83 13.33 -0.57
CA LEU A 228 -7.29 11.97 -0.34
C LEU A 228 -6.67 11.41 0.94
N LEU A 229 -7.51 10.91 1.85
CA LEU A 229 -7.11 10.06 2.96
C LEU A 229 -7.43 8.60 2.59
N VAL A 230 -6.41 7.73 2.55
CA VAL A 230 -6.56 6.27 2.50
C VAL A 230 -6.38 5.75 3.92
N HIS A 231 -7.40 5.09 4.46
CA HIS A 231 -7.43 4.74 5.89
C HIS A 231 -7.94 3.34 6.14
N ASP A 232 -7.30 2.64 7.06
CA ASP A 232 -7.76 1.36 7.64
C ASP A 232 -9.23 1.48 8.09
N ALA A 233 -10.04 0.58 7.60
CA ALA A 233 -11.46 0.48 7.91
C ALA A 233 -11.90 -0.99 7.96
N GLN A 234 -11.06 -1.83 8.57
CA GLN A 234 -11.21 -3.27 8.54
C GLN A 234 -12.50 -3.74 9.19
N TYR A 235 -12.96 -3.06 10.25
CA TYR A 235 -14.06 -3.56 11.07
C TYR A 235 -15.32 -2.70 11.02
N THR A 236 -16.45 -3.38 11.19
CA THR A 236 -17.68 -2.78 11.71
C THR A 236 -17.57 -2.58 13.22
N ASP A 237 -18.42 -1.75 13.83
CA ASP A 237 -18.43 -1.56 15.29
C ASP A 237 -18.71 -2.87 16.05
N ALA A 238 -19.53 -3.76 15.47
CA ALA A 238 -19.84 -5.06 16.06
C ALA A 238 -18.64 -6.01 16.07
N GLU A 239 -17.86 -6.02 15.01
CA GLU A 239 -16.61 -6.80 14.91
C GLU A 239 -15.54 -6.21 15.82
N PHE A 240 -15.43 -4.90 15.87
CA PHE A 240 -14.46 -4.20 16.71
C PHE A 240 -14.67 -4.51 18.20
N ALA A 241 -15.91 -4.67 18.65
CA ALA A 241 -16.21 -4.99 20.05
C ALA A 241 -15.47 -6.23 20.58
N VAL A 242 -15.15 -7.19 19.69
CA VAL A 242 -14.42 -8.42 20.04
C VAL A 242 -12.98 -8.46 19.49
N LYS A 243 -12.65 -7.59 18.54
CA LYS A 243 -11.34 -7.54 17.85
C LYS A 243 -10.55 -6.25 18.14
N ALA A 244 -10.96 -5.40 19.08
CA ALA A 244 -10.34 -4.09 19.37
C ALA A 244 -8.83 -4.17 19.65
N HIS A 245 -8.32 -5.34 20.05
CA HIS A 245 -6.91 -5.59 20.34
C HIS A 245 -6.10 -6.11 19.13
N TRP A 246 -6.70 -6.16 17.94
CA TRP A 246 -6.03 -6.66 16.73
C TRP A 246 -5.32 -5.58 15.92
N GLY A 247 -5.42 -4.32 16.34
CA GLY A 247 -4.61 -3.25 15.76
C GLY A 247 -5.28 -2.45 14.65
N HIS A 248 -6.59 -2.60 14.41
CA HIS A 248 -7.29 -1.96 13.28
C HIS A 248 -8.38 -0.99 13.70
N SER A 249 -8.97 -0.32 12.69
CA SER A 249 -10.00 0.68 12.86
C SER A 249 -11.38 0.21 12.39
N THR A 250 -12.40 0.97 12.84
CA THR A 250 -13.75 0.86 12.28
C THR A 250 -13.96 1.87 11.15
N ILE A 251 -14.94 1.58 10.29
CA ILE A 251 -15.41 2.53 9.27
C ILE A 251 -15.81 3.87 9.89
N GLY A 252 -16.50 3.83 11.04
CA GLY A 252 -16.90 5.04 11.77
C GLY A 252 -15.72 5.88 12.24
N TYR A 253 -14.66 5.23 12.74
CA TYR A 253 -13.46 5.92 13.17
C TYR A 253 -12.68 6.52 11.99
N ALA A 254 -12.56 5.83 10.86
CA ALA A 254 -11.94 6.37 9.66
C ALA A 254 -12.65 7.65 9.17
N ILE A 255 -13.99 7.69 9.22
CA ILE A 255 -14.78 8.89 8.91
C ILE A 255 -14.50 10.01 9.91
N GLU A 256 -14.37 9.69 11.19
CA GLU A 256 -14.07 10.69 12.22
C GLU A 256 -12.68 11.29 12.05
N VAL A 257 -11.65 10.48 11.74
CA VAL A 257 -10.30 10.96 11.38
C VAL A 257 -10.37 11.92 10.19
N ALA A 258 -11.06 11.52 9.11
CA ALA A 258 -11.20 12.34 7.92
C ALA A 258 -11.87 13.69 8.19
N ARG A 259 -12.90 13.71 9.05
CA ARG A 259 -13.62 14.94 9.43
C ARG A 259 -12.78 15.87 10.28
N GLN A 260 -12.13 15.35 11.32
CA GLN A 260 -11.29 16.16 12.21
C GLN A 260 -10.08 16.73 11.47
N ALA A 261 -9.49 15.96 10.57
CA ALA A 261 -8.38 16.39 9.75
C ALA A 261 -8.78 17.32 8.59
N GLY A 262 -10.08 17.45 8.28
CA GLY A 262 -10.56 18.22 7.14
C GLY A 262 -10.16 17.62 5.78
N ALA A 263 -9.99 16.29 5.71
CA ALA A 263 -9.69 15.58 4.48
C ALA A 263 -10.82 15.78 3.45
N ARG A 264 -10.47 15.97 2.18
CA ARG A 264 -11.45 16.28 1.13
C ARG A 264 -12.19 15.06 0.59
N GLN A 265 -11.54 13.88 0.68
CA GLN A 265 -12.11 12.59 0.32
C GLN A 265 -11.50 11.49 1.19
N LEU A 266 -12.27 10.45 1.48
CA LEU A 266 -11.84 9.27 2.23
C LEU A 266 -11.97 8.02 1.35
N ALA A 267 -10.88 7.23 1.26
CA ALA A 267 -10.88 5.87 0.74
C ALA A 267 -10.78 4.89 1.91
N LEU A 268 -11.84 4.12 2.13
CA LEU A 268 -11.85 3.02 3.08
C LEU A 268 -11.02 1.86 2.52
N PHE A 269 -10.07 1.39 3.29
CA PHE A 269 -9.02 0.49 2.87
C PHE A 269 -8.88 -0.67 3.86
N HIS A 270 -8.06 -1.66 3.56
CA HIS A 270 -7.70 -2.77 4.44
C HIS A 270 -8.90 -3.64 4.84
N HIS A 271 -9.73 -4.05 3.85
CA HIS A 271 -10.98 -4.77 4.08
C HIS A 271 -10.75 -6.13 4.75
N ASP A 272 -11.57 -6.46 5.76
CA ASP A 272 -11.52 -7.76 6.45
C ASP A 272 -11.66 -8.92 5.42
N PRO A 273 -10.82 -9.96 5.51
CA PRO A 273 -10.87 -11.11 4.62
C PRO A 273 -12.24 -11.79 4.50
N THR A 274 -13.08 -11.65 5.52
CA THR A 274 -14.43 -12.25 5.55
C THR A 274 -15.51 -11.37 4.92
N HIS A 275 -15.20 -10.10 4.60
CA HIS A 275 -16.16 -9.19 3.97
C HIS A 275 -16.31 -9.51 2.49
N THR A 276 -17.43 -10.11 2.11
CA THR A 276 -17.78 -10.36 0.71
C THR A 276 -18.03 -9.05 -0.04
N ASP A 277 -17.99 -9.11 -1.38
CA ASP A 277 -18.32 -7.98 -2.25
C ASP A 277 -19.70 -7.37 -1.92
N ASP A 278 -20.71 -8.21 -1.69
CA ASP A 278 -22.05 -7.74 -1.34
C ASP A 278 -22.12 -7.13 0.07
N MET A 279 -21.24 -7.57 0.99
CA MET A 279 -21.12 -6.92 2.29
C MET A 279 -20.44 -5.56 2.15
N LEU A 280 -19.36 -5.47 1.39
CA LEU A 280 -18.66 -4.20 1.14
C LEU A 280 -19.57 -3.19 0.44
N ASP A 281 -20.42 -3.59 -0.51
CA ASP A 281 -21.43 -2.69 -1.11
C ASP A 281 -22.38 -2.09 -0.06
N ARG A 282 -22.88 -2.91 0.87
CA ARG A 282 -23.74 -2.41 1.96
C ARG A 282 -22.98 -1.48 2.91
N LEU A 283 -21.76 -1.84 3.23
CA LEU A 283 -20.89 -1.00 4.08
C LEU A 283 -20.54 0.34 3.41
N ALA A 284 -20.32 0.34 2.09
CA ALA A 284 -20.09 1.56 1.32
C ALA A 284 -21.28 2.53 1.39
N LEU A 285 -22.51 2.00 1.23
CA LEU A 285 -23.73 2.81 1.35
C LEU A 285 -23.89 3.37 2.78
N ALA A 286 -23.70 2.53 3.80
CA ALA A 286 -23.78 2.96 5.19
C ALA A 286 -22.70 4.00 5.54
N ALA A 287 -21.48 3.84 5.02
CA ALA A 287 -20.38 4.80 5.20
C ALA A 287 -20.70 6.15 4.54
N ALA A 288 -21.26 6.15 3.33
CA ALA A 288 -21.67 7.36 2.63
C ALA A 288 -22.78 8.10 3.38
N ASP A 289 -23.77 7.38 3.90
CA ASP A 289 -24.84 7.96 4.73
C ASP A 289 -24.29 8.56 6.03
N LEU A 290 -23.38 7.84 6.71
CA LEU A 290 -22.73 8.31 7.92
C LEU A 290 -21.86 9.54 7.66
N ALA A 291 -21.09 9.55 6.58
CA ALA A 291 -20.20 10.66 6.22
C ALA A 291 -20.99 11.92 5.78
N GLY A 292 -22.16 11.73 5.20
CA GLY A 292 -22.98 12.81 4.64
C GLY A 292 -22.37 13.44 3.39
N SER A 293 -23.00 14.47 2.86
CA SER A 293 -22.60 15.08 1.58
C SER A 293 -21.30 15.89 1.62
N SER A 294 -20.80 16.22 2.81
CA SER A 294 -19.59 17.04 2.97
C SER A 294 -18.28 16.26 2.85
N LEU A 295 -18.32 14.94 3.02
CA LEU A 295 -17.15 14.07 2.92
C LEU A 295 -17.46 12.91 1.96
N PRO A 296 -17.03 13.00 0.70
CA PRO A 296 -17.09 11.88 -0.23
C PRO A 296 -16.29 10.68 0.29
N VAL A 297 -16.94 9.52 0.36
CA VAL A 297 -16.33 8.26 0.80
C VAL A 297 -16.38 7.27 -0.33
N ILE A 298 -15.27 6.58 -0.57
CA ILE A 298 -15.18 5.45 -1.49
C ILE A 298 -14.70 4.21 -0.76
N MET A 299 -15.13 3.06 -1.23
CA MET A 299 -14.57 1.77 -0.85
C MET A 299 -13.46 1.43 -1.84
N ALA A 300 -12.21 1.32 -1.39
CA ALA A 300 -11.10 1.00 -2.27
C ALA A 300 -11.28 -0.39 -2.90
N ALA A 301 -10.90 -0.54 -4.16
CA ALA A 301 -10.97 -1.81 -4.88
C ALA A 301 -9.69 -2.01 -5.71
N GLU A 302 -9.30 -3.26 -5.92
CA GLU A 302 -8.20 -3.57 -6.84
C GLU A 302 -8.49 -3.03 -8.24
N ASP A 303 -7.40 -2.66 -8.94
CA ASP A 303 -7.44 -2.10 -10.28
C ASP A 303 -8.12 -0.73 -10.40
N MET A 304 -8.45 -0.12 -9.28
CA MET A 304 -9.02 1.23 -9.24
C MET A 304 -7.91 2.28 -9.29
N MET A 305 -8.13 3.33 -10.07
CA MET A 305 -7.29 4.53 -10.10
C MET A 305 -8.13 5.78 -9.91
N LEU A 306 -7.66 6.65 -9.04
CA LEU A 306 -8.23 7.98 -8.76
C LEU A 306 -7.31 9.06 -9.31
N ASP A 307 -7.80 9.87 -10.23
CA ASP A 307 -7.09 11.05 -10.71
C ASP A 307 -7.37 12.23 -9.77
N LEU A 308 -6.32 12.87 -9.26
CA LEU A 308 -6.42 13.98 -8.30
C LEU A 308 -6.07 15.30 -8.98
N ALA A 309 -6.96 16.30 -8.85
CA ALA A 309 -6.73 17.64 -9.39
C ALA A 309 -6.45 18.63 -8.26
N PRO A 310 -5.35 19.42 -8.34
CA PRO A 310 -5.05 20.44 -7.33
C PRO A 310 -6.21 21.42 -7.15
N GLY A 311 -6.74 21.54 -5.93
CA GLY A 311 -7.88 22.41 -5.63
C GLY A 311 -9.18 22.04 -6.34
N GLY A 312 -9.19 20.96 -7.12
CA GLY A 312 -10.37 20.46 -7.85
C GLY A 312 -11.37 19.75 -6.92
N PRO A 313 -12.58 19.45 -7.41
CA PRO A 313 -13.51 18.61 -6.67
C PRO A 313 -12.91 17.19 -6.54
N PRO A 314 -13.30 16.43 -5.50
CA PRO A 314 -12.98 15.01 -5.42
C PRO A 314 -13.38 14.28 -6.69
N PRO A 315 -12.59 13.32 -7.19
CA PRO A 315 -12.93 12.58 -8.41
C PRO A 315 -14.29 11.91 -8.26
N ALA A 316 -15.22 12.26 -9.17
CA ALA A 316 -16.57 11.73 -9.19
C ALA A 316 -16.62 10.26 -9.65
N SER A 317 -15.56 9.75 -10.24
CA SER A 317 -15.47 8.39 -10.78
C SER A 317 -14.05 7.84 -10.70
N CYS A 318 -13.97 6.53 -10.50
CA CYS A 318 -12.74 5.76 -10.58
C CYS A 318 -12.59 5.24 -12.01
N ARG A 319 -11.35 5.11 -12.50
CA ARG A 319 -11.06 4.41 -13.76
C ARG A 319 -10.23 3.15 -13.51
N PRO A 320 -10.31 2.14 -14.36
CA PRO A 320 -9.43 0.98 -14.26
C PRO A 320 -7.98 1.36 -14.54
N ILE A 321 -7.04 0.65 -13.93
CA ILE A 321 -5.61 0.83 -14.20
C ILE A 321 -5.32 0.40 -15.66
N PRO A 322 -4.78 1.28 -16.52
CA PRO A 322 -4.73 1.03 -17.97
C PRO A 322 -3.98 -0.22 -18.39
N ALA A 323 -2.90 -0.57 -17.68
CA ALA A 323 -2.08 -1.74 -18.00
C ALA A 323 -2.78 -3.08 -17.71
N LEU A 324 -3.80 -3.08 -16.83
CA LEU A 324 -4.50 -4.28 -16.37
C LEU A 324 -5.86 -4.47 -17.04
N ALA A 325 -6.46 -3.41 -17.59
CA ALA A 325 -7.77 -3.44 -18.24
C ALA A 325 -7.85 -4.35 -19.48
N ARG A 326 -6.71 -4.80 -20.06
CA ARG A 326 -6.65 -5.63 -21.28
C ARG A 326 -6.70 -7.14 -21.04
N ARG A 327 -6.75 -7.61 -19.79
CA ARG A 327 -6.78 -9.05 -19.44
C ARG A 327 -8.18 -9.61 -19.17
N SER A 328 -9.24 -8.83 -19.40
CA SER A 328 -10.63 -9.23 -19.14
C SER A 328 -11.33 -9.88 -20.35
N THR A 329 -10.57 -10.41 -21.33
CA THR A 329 -11.15 -11.12 -22.50
C THR A 329 -10.68 -12.54 -22.55
#